data_f4c0852d602afbd3f158b49daa487692
#
_entry.id   f4c0852d602afbd3f158b49daa487692
#
_cell.length_a   1.000
_cell.length_b   1.000
_cell.length_c   1.000
_cell.angle_alpha   90.00
_cell.angle_beta   90.00
_cell.angle_gamma   90.00
#
_symmetry.space_group_name_H-M   'P 1'
#
loop_
_entity.id
_entity.type
_entity.pdbx_description
1 polymer ?
#
loop_
_entity_poly.entity_id
_entity_poly.type
_entity_poly.pdbx_seq_one_letter_code
_entity_poly.pdbx_strand_id
1 'polypeptide(L)'
;LAENRIETRPYESFYDYAAAIPAGETVLLDKGVCNYRLVSELCEGVEIVDETNPSVLMKSIKNETEQKNTVNAHIKDGVAVTKFIYWLKKNIGKTPMTELSASDYLAARRAEQKGFLDLSFDTICAYGAHAAIIHYAPTPETDIPLEAHGLLLVDSGGHYLEGTTDITR
;
A
#
# COMPACT_ATOMS: atom_id res chain seq x y z
N LEU A 1 -18.10 -17.28 0.33
CA LEU A 1 -18.89 -16.13 0.83
C LEU A 1 -20.28 -16.56 1.24
N ALA A 2 -21.03 -17.31 0.41
CA ALA A 2 -22.37 -17.79 0.72
C ALA A 2 -22.45 -18.64 2.02
N GLU A 3 -21.44 -19.47 2.29
CA GLU A 3 -21.31 -20.26 3.53
C GLU A 3 -21.30 -19.38 4.78
N ASN A 4 -20.78 -18.15 4.67
CA ASN A 4 -20.73 -17.17 5.74
C ASN A 4 -21.89 -16.17 5.71
N ARG A 5 -22.94 -16.44 4.94
CA ARG A 5 -24.11 -15.57 4.76
C ARG A 5 -23.76 -14.17 4.22
N ILE A 6 -22.70 -14.08 3.41
CA ILE A 6 -22.27 -12.85 2.77
C ILE A 6 -22.89 -12.82 1.36
N GLU A 7 -23.75 -11.85 1.11
CA GLU A 7 -24.31 -11.57 -0.20
C GLU A 7 -23.36 -10.64 -0.96
N THR A 8 -23.11 -10.93 -2.23
CA THR A 8 -22.32 -10.07 -3.11
C THR A 8 -23.22 -9.51 -4.20
N ARG A 9 -23.02 -8.24 -4.53
CA ARG A 9 -23.75 -7.53 -5.57
C ARG A 9 -22.78 -6.80 -6.50
N PRO A 10 -23.19 -6.43 -7.72
CA PRO A 10 -22.40 -5.56 -8.57
C PRO A 10 -22.09 -4.24 -7.85
N TYR A 11 -20.90 -3.68 -8.07
CA TYR A 11 -20.46 -2.46 -7.39
C TYR A 11 -21.45 -1.29 -7.59
N GLU A 12 -21.94 -1.09 -8.80
CA GLU A 12 -22.87 0.00 -9.13
C GLU A 12 -24.23 -0.11 -8.42
N SER A 13 -24.64 -1.32 -7.99
CA SER A 13 -25.90 -1.50 -7.26
C SER A 13 -25.90 -0.82 -5.87
N PHE A 14 -24.74 -0.34 -5.42
CA PHE A 14 -24.64 0.41 -4.17
C PHE A 14 -25.34 1.78 -4.24
N TYR A 15 -25.34 2.40 -5.43
CA TYR A 15 -26.06 3.66 -5.64
C TYR A 15 -27.58 3.45 -5.62
N ASP A 16 -28.07 2.36 -6.23
CA ASP A 16 -29.48 1.98 -6.17
C ASP A 16 -29.93 1.71 -4.72
N TYR A 17 -29.06 1.07 -3.94
CA TYR A 17 -29.29 0.86 -2.51
C TYR A 17 -29.39 2.19 -1.75
N ALA A 18 -28.49 3.14 -2.01
CA ALA A 18 -28.52 4.47 -1.39
C ALA A 18 -29.81 5.24 -1.76
N ALA A 19 -30.21 5.21 -3.03
CA ALA A 19 -31.43 5.85 -3.52
C ALA A 19 -32.71 5.23 -2.92
N ALA A 20 -32.66 3.97 -2.53
CA ALA A 20 -33.79 3.26 -1.93
C ALA A 20 -33.95 3.50 -0.41
N ILE A 21 -33.05 4.23 0.25
CA ILE A 21 -33.19 4.56 1.66
C ILE A 21 -34.34 5.55 1.84
N PRO A 22 -35.38 5.22 2.64
CA PRO A 22 -36.56 6.06 2.71
C PRO A 22 -36.31 7.35 3.49
N ALA A 23 -37.10 8.37 3.17
CA ALA A 23 -37.14 9.62 3.93
C ALA A 23 -37.46 9.35 5.41
N GLY A 24 -36.81 10.10 6.32
CA GLY A 24 -36.92 9.92 7.76
C GLY A 24 -35.93 8.95 8.38
N GLU A 25 -35.18 8.19 7.55
CA GLU A 25 -34.05 7.40 8.02
C GLU A 25 -32.81 8.26 8.25
N THR A 26 -31.96 7.80 9.18
CA THR A 26 -30.67 8.46 9.47
C THR A 26 -29.52 7.64 8.92
N VAL A 27 -28.64 8.27 8.14
CA VAL A 27 -27.44 7.66 7.55
C VAL A 27 -26.20 8.33 8.11
N LEU A 28 -25.30 7.54 8.72
CA LEU A 28 -23.98 8.00 9.10
C LEU A 28 -23.04 7.81 7.91
N LEU A 29 -22.42 8.87 7.46
CA LEU A 29 -21.36 8.86 6.46
C LEU A 29 -20.39 10.02 6.67
N ASP A 30 -19.14 9.79 6.33
CA ASP A 30 -18.07 10.79 6.35
C ASP A 30 -18.02 11.48 4.97
N LYS A 31 -18.57 12.69 4.87
CA LYS A 31 -18.60 13.48 3.62
C LYS A 31 -17.21 13.85 3.11
N GLY A 32 -16.22 13.90 4.00
CA GLY A 32 -14.85 14.24 3.66
C GLY A 32 -14.15 13.17 2.82
N VAL A 33 -14.59 11.91 2.93
CA VAL A 33 -14.01 10.76 2.22
C VAL A 33 -15.01 10.02 1.33
N CYS A 34 -16.30 10.34 1.42
CA CYS A 34 -17.33 9.74 0.61
C CYS A 34 -17.41 10.40 -0.77
N ASN A 35 -17.63 9.62 -1.85
CA ASN A 35 -17.83 10.22 -3.15
C ASN A 35 -19.14 11.00 -3.22
N TYR A 36 -19.14 12.11 -3.96
CA TYR A 36 -20.29 13.01 -4.06
C TYR A 36 -21.55 12.32 -4.64
N ARG A 37 -21.40 11.40 -5.58
CA ARG A 37 -22.53 10.69 -6.17
C ARG A 37 -23.35 9.93 -5.12
N LEU A 38 -22.67 9.25 -4.18
CA LEU A 38 -23.38 8.53 -3.12
C LEU A 38 -24.26 9.46 -2.29
N VAL A 39 -23.74 10.63 -1.94
CA VAL A 39 -24.50 11.64 -1.18
C VAL A 39 -25.69 12.18 -1.99
N SER A 40 -25.49 12.38 -3.31
CA SER A 40 -26.55 12.93 -4.19
C SER A 40 -27.64 11.93 -4.53
N GLU A 41 -27.40 10.63 -4.39
CA GLU A 41 -28.42 9.59 -4.60
C GLU A 41 -29.36 9.39 -3.38
N LEU A 42 -28.98 9.88 -2.20
CA LEU A 42 -29.87 9.82 -1.04
C LEU A 42 -31.13 10.65 -1.30
N CYS A 43 -32.30 10.09 -0.97
CA CYS A 43 -33.54 10.81 -1.19
C CYS A 43 -33.69 12.02 -0.27
N GLU A 44 -34.49 13.01 -0.69
CA GLU A 44 -34.83 14.14 0.14
C GLU A 44 -35.54 13.69 1.42
N GLY A 45 -35.10 14.19 2.56
CA GLY A 45 -35.61 13.83 3.89
C GLY A 45 -34.85 12.70 4.59
N VAL A 46 -33.76 12.17 4.01
CA VAL A 46 -32.79 11.36 4.76
C VAL A 46 -31.91 12.30 5.60
N GLU A 47 -31.82 12.02 6.89
CA GLU A 47 -30.91 12.74 7.80
C GLU A 47 -29.49 12.18 7.66
N ILE A 48 -28.52 13.08 7.42
CA ILE A 48 -27.10 12.69 7.32
C ILE A 48 -26.37 13.09 8.60
N VAL A 49 -25.85 12.11 9.30
CA VAL A 49 -24.86 12.31 10.39
C VAL A 49 -23.48 12.28 9.75
N ASP A 50 -22.86 13.47 9.64
CA ASP A 50 -21.53 13.65 9.03
C ASP A 50 -20.44 13.40 10.08
N GLU A 51 -20.03 12.14 10.18
CA GLU A 51 -19.05 11.68 11.18
C GLU A 51 -18.17 10.59 10.57
N THR A 52 -16.96 10.44 11.12
CA THR A 52 -16.05 9.37 10.70
C THR A 52 -16.71 8.01 10.84
N ASN A 53 -16.65 7.20 9.78
CA ASN A 53 -17.21 5.86 9.79
C ASN A 53 -16.57 5.00 10.89
N PRO A 54 -17.35 4.44 11.84
CA PRO A 54 -16.81 3.67 12.96
C PRO A 54 -16.00 2.45 12.54
N SER A 55 -16.23 1.92 11.33
CA SER A 55 -15.43 0.82 10.78
C SER A 55 -13.96 1.19 10.58
N VAL A 56 -13.63 2.47 10.41
CA VAL A 56 -12.24 2.96 10.29
C VAL A 56 -11.46 2.65 11.57
N LEU A 57 -12.02 3.03 12.73
CA LEU A 57 -11.43 2.74 14.03
C LEU A 57 -11.38 1.23 14.31
N MET A 58 -12.49 0.52 14.08
CA MET A 58 -12.57 -0.93 14.28
C MET A 58 -11.51 -1.67 13.45
N LYS A 59 -11.31 -1.28 12.19
CA LYS A 59 -10.30 -1.86 11.31
C LYS A 59 -8.87 -1.55 11.75
N SER A 60 -8.63 -0.37 12.33
CA SER A 60 -7.29 0.04 12.76
C SER A 60 -6.77 -0.74 13.97
N ILE A 61 -7.68 -1.29 14.78
CA ILE A 61 -7.36 -2.11 15.96
C ILE A 61 -7.17 -3.56 15.52
N LYS A 62 -5.91 -3.96 15.36
CA LYS A 62 -5.55 -5.31 14.92
C LYS A 62 -5.81 -6.34 16.04
N ASN A 63 -6.44 -7.46 15.68
CA ASN A 63 -6.56 -8.61 16.55
C ASN A 63 -5.21 -9.37 16.69
N GLU A 64 -5.14 -10.38 17.57
CA GLU A 64 -3.92 -11.13 17.84
C GLU A 64 -3.36 -11.84 16.58
N THR A 65 -4.24 -12.35 15.73
CA THR A 65 -3.83 -13.00 14.47
C THR A 65 -3.23 -11.99 13.50
N GLU A 66 -3.85 -10.84 13.34
CA GLU A 66 -3.35 -9.75 12.49
C GLU A 66 -2.01 -9.21 13.00
N GLN A 67 -1.87 -9.05 14.34
CA GLN A 67 -0.60 -8.60 14.94
C GLN A 67 0.52 -9.60 14.66
N LYS A 68 0.30 -10.89 14.90
CA LYS A 68 1.28 -11.96 14.64
C LYS A 68 1.65 -12.02 13.15
N ASN A 69 0.68 -11.91 12.28
CA ASN A 69 0.88 -11.94 10.84
C ASN A 69 1.65 -10.71 10.36
N THR A 70 1.35 -9.52 10.88
CA THR A 70 2.10 -8.29 10.58
C THR A 70 3.57 -8.45 10.97
N VAL A 71 3.87 -8.99 12.15
CA VAL A 71 5.25 -9.27 12.57
C VAL A 71 5.94 -10.24 11.60
N ASN A 72 5.28 -11.32 11.20
CA ASN A 72 5.82 -12.29 10.27
C ASN A 72 6.12 -11.69 8.89
N ALA A 73 5.20 -10.86 8.36
CA ALA A 73 5.42 -10.14 7.10
C ALA A 73 6.66 -9.24 7.18
N HIS A 74 6.80 -8.48 8.26
CA HIS A 74 7.95 -7.59 8.46
C HIS A 74 9.29 -8.33 8.68
N ILE A 75 9.26 -9.52 9.28
CA ILE A 75 10.47 -10.37 9.36
C ILE A 75 10.91 -10.81 7.97
N LYS A 76 9.99 -11.29 7.13
CA LYS A 76 10.29 -11.70 5.76
C LYS A 76 10.83 -10.56 4.92
N ASP A 77 10.15 -9.42 4.98
CA ASP A 77 10.56 -8.23 4.25
C ASP A 77 11.91 -7.70 4.75
N GLY A 78 12.12 -7.69 6.07
CA GLY A 78 13.38 -7.33 6.70
C GLY A 78 14.55 -8.20 6.23
N VAL A 79 14.33 -9.49 5.99
CA VAL A 79 15.34 -10.39 5.38
C VAL A 79 15.67 -9.94 3.96
N ALA A 80 14.65 -9.62 3.14
CA ALA A 80 14.86 -9.16 1.76
C ALA A 80 15.64 -7.84 1.74
N VAL A 81 15.24 -6.86 2.54
CA VAL A 81 15.91 -5.55 2.66
C VAL A 81 17.34 -5.69 3.20
N THR A 82 17.57 -6.57 4.18
CA THR A 82 18.92 -6.82 4.73
C THR A 82 19.84 -7.44 3.66
N LYS A 83 19.36 -8.42 2.88
CA LYS A 83 20.10 -9.00 1.76
C LYS A 83 20.43 -7.93 0.71
N PHE A 84 19.49 -7.05 0.40
CA PHE A 84 19.69 -5.93 -0.51
C PHE A 84 20.78 -4.98 -0.02
N ILE A 85 20.71 -4.52 1.23
CA ILE A 85 21.71 -3.61 1.81
C ILE A 85 23.11 -4.25 1.82
N TYR A 86 23.20 -5.53 2.18
CA TYR A 86 24.45 -6.28 2.14
C TYR A 86 25.01 -6.37 0.72
N TRP A 87 24.19 -6.73 -0.25
CA TRP A 87 24.59 -6.80 -1.65
C TRP A 87 25.06 -5.46 -2.18
N LEU A 88 24.29 -4.39 -1.93
CA LEU A 88 24.62 -3.03 -2.36
C LEU A 88 26.00 -2.61 -1.81
N LYS A 89 26.18 -2.69 -0.49
CA LYS A 89 27.45 -2.29 0.16
C LYS A 89 28.64 -3.11 -0.29
N LYS A 90 28.46 -4.38 -0.65
CA LYS A 90 29.55 -5.25 -1.07
C LYS A 90 29.99 -4.99 -2.52
N ASN A 91 29.08 -4.54 -3.37
CA ASN A 91 29.29 -4.48 -4.81
C ASN A 91 29.37 -3.06 -5.38
N ILE A 92 28.89 -2.04 -4.66
CA ILE A 92 28.93 -0.64 -5.08
C ILE A 92 30.39 -0.22 -5.39
N GLY A 93 30.60 0.44 -6.54
CA GLY A 93 31.92 0.82 -7.02
C GLY A 93 32.75 -0.31 -7.61
N LYS A 94 32.27 -1.59 -7.58
CA LYS A 94 32.93 -2.76 -8.18
C LYS A 94 32.15 -3.30 -9.37
N THR A 95 30.85 -3.21 -9.32
CA THR A 95 29.93 -3.67 -10.39
C THR A 95 29.04 -2.50 -10.77
N PRO A 96 28.84 -2.24 -12.08
CA PRO A 96 27.89 -1.22 -12.52
C PRO A 96 26.49 -1.48 -11.94
N MET A 97 25.88 -0.48 -11.38
CA MET A 97 24.54 -0.48 -10.78
C MET A 97 23.84 0.81 -11.10
N THR A 98 22.55 0.74 -11.26
CA THR A 98 21.66 1.90 -11.45
C THR A 98 20.52 1.87 -10.44
N GLU A 99 19.74 2.93 -10.36
CA GLU A 99 18.54 2.99 -9.53
C GLU A 99 17.57 1.85 -9.88
N LEU A 100 17.32 1.60 -11.19
CA LEU A 100 16.48 0.49 -11.65
C LEU A 100 17.06 -0.86 -11.27
N SER A 101 18.34 -1.11 -11.53
CA SER A 101 18.95 -2.41 -11.22
C SER A 101 18.96 -2.71 -9.72
N ALA A 102 19.06 -1.67 -8.88
CA ALA A 102 18.96 -1.80 -7.43
C ALA A 102 17.53 -2.08 -6.99
N SER A 103 16.54 -1.40 -7.58
CA SER A 103 15.11 -1.66 -7.37
C SER A 103 14.74 -3.09 -7.72
N ASP A 104 15.13 -3.56 -8.92
CA ASP A 104 14.87 -4.91 -9.41
C ASP A 104 15.51 -5.99 -8.51
N TYR A 105 16.73 -5.73 -8.04
CA TYR A 105 17.38 -6.65 -7.12
C TYR A 105 16.59 -6.80 -5.81
N LEU A 106 16.11 -5.68 -5.25
CA LEU A 106 15.29 -5.71 -4.03
C LEU A 106 13.95 -6.44 -4.26
N ALA A 107 13.27 -6.16 -5.37
CA ALA A 107 12.04 -6.85 -5.76
C ALA A 107 12.26 -8.37 -5.87
N ALA A 108 13.37 -8.80 -6.48
CA ALA A 108 13.73 -10.21 -6.58
C ALA A 108 13.96 -10.86 -5.19
N ARG A 109 14.54 -10.12 -4.22
CA ARG A 109 14.72 -10.64 -2.83
C ARG A 109 13.40 -10.79 -2.10
N ARG A 110 12.43 -9.92 -2.37
CA ARG A 110 11.06 -10.05 -1.86
C ARG A 110 10.33 -11.24 -2.46
N ALA A 111 10.46 -11.43 -3.76
CA ALA A 111 9.84 -12.56 -4.47
C ALA A 111 10.33 -13.94 -3.99
N GLU A 112 11.52 -14.03 -3.40
CA GLU A 112 12.01 -15.26 -2.76
C GLU A 112 11.28 -15.61 -1.46
N GLN A 113 10.57 -14.67 -0.85
CA GLN A 113 9.92 -14.89 0.44
C GLN A 113 8.61 -15.66 0.26
N LYS A 114 8.40 -16.66 1.11
CA LYS A 114 7.16 -17.43 1.09
C LYS A 114 5.94 -16.56 1.33
N GLY A 115 4.94 -16.65 0.45
CA GLY A 115 3.70 -15.91 0.56
C GLY A 115 3.76 -14.50 0.01
N PHE A 116 4.86 -14.11 -0.65
CA PHE A 116 4.93 -12.87 -1.42
C PHE A 116 3.90 -12.91 -2.56
N LEU A 117 3.18 -11.83 -2.75
CA LEU A 117 2.16 -11.67 -3.78
C LEU A 117 2.58 -10.66 -4.84
N ASP A 118 2.98 -9.46 -4.39
CA ASP A 118 3.39 -8.36 -5.26
C ASP A 118 4.12 -7.28 -4.44
N LEU A 119 4.67 -6.27 -5.12
CA LEU A 119 5.12 -5.04 -4.46
C LEU A 119 3.90 -4.28 -3.93
N SER A 120 4.04 -3.61 -2.78
CA SER A 120 2.96 -2.80 -2.21
C SER A 120 2.79 -1.46 -2.93
N PHE A 121 3.85 -0.97 -3.56
CA PHE A 121 3.91 0.21 -4.43
C PHE A 121 5.19 0.16 -5.27
N ASP A 122 5.26 1.00 -6.31
CA ASP A 122 6.45 1.14 -7.13
C ASP A 122 7.64 1.61 -6.28
N THR A 123 8.72 0.84 -6.29
CA THR A 123 9.89 1.13 -5.45
C THR A 123 10.47 2.49 -5.76
N ILE A 124 10.54 3.35 -4.77
CA ILE A 124 11.33 4.58 -4.80
C ILE A 124 12.78 4.19 -4.55
N CYS A 125 13.63 4.27 -5.56
CA CYS A 125 15.06 4.04 -5.45
C CYS A 125 15.76 5.25 -6.05
N ALA A 126 16.14 6.21 -5.22
CA ALA A 126 16.50 7.56 -5.64
C ALA A 126 17.89 7.94 -5.14
N TYR A 127 18.82 8.17 -6.07
CA TYR A 127 20.19 8.52 -5.77
C TYR A 127 20.45 10.04 -5.91
N GLY A 128 21.14 10.61 -4.93
CA GLY A 128 21.54 12.01 -4.96
C GLY A 128 20.37 12.97 -5.14
N ALA A 129 20.34 13.73 -6.22
CA ALA A 129 19.32 14.76 -6.49
C ALA A 129 17.91 14.16 -6.68
N HIS A 130 17.78 12.93 -7.18
CA HIS A 130 16.49 12.28 -7.34
C HIS A 130 15.78 12.05 -6.01
N ALA A 131 16.54 11.89 -4.92
CA ALA A 131 15.97 11.73 -3.59
C ALA A 131 15.21 12.96 -3.06
N ALA A 132 15.36 14.12 -3.71
CA ALA A 132 14.60 15.32 -3.40
C ALA A 132 13.22 15.37 -4.12
N ILE A 133 12.96 14.43 -5.03
CA ILE A 133 11.70 14.36 -5.77
C ILE A 133 10.75 13.44 -5.00
N ILE A 134 9.65 14.02 -4.50
CA ILE A 134 8.64 13.26 -3.75
C ILE A 134 7.99 12.22 -4.66
N HIS A 135 7.88 10.97 -4.17
CA HIS A 135 7.34 9.82 -4.90
C HIS A 135 8.09 9.47 -6.20
N TYR A 136 9.40 9.82 -6.26
CA TYR A 136 10.21 9.45 -7.42
C TYR A 136 10.29 7.93 -7.56
N ALA A 137 9.95 7.43 -8.74
CA ALA A 137 10.25 6.05 -9.15
C ALA A 137 11.13 6.09 -10.39
N PRO A 138 12.25 5.37 -10.42
CA PRO A 138 13.12 5.36 -11.60
C PRO A 138 12.42 4.73 -12.79
N THR A 139 12.63 5.32 -13.96
CA THR A 139 12.18 4.80 -15.26
C THR A 139 13.39 4.60 -16.17
N PRO A 140 13.27 3.89 -17.29
CA PRO A 140 14.38 3.75 -18.24
C PRO A 140 14.95 5.09 -18.71
N GLU A 141 14.11 6.16 -18.77
CA GLU A 141 14.51 7.49 -19.20
C GLU A 141 15.21 8.31 -18.11
N THR A 142 14.91 8.02 -16.85
CA THR A 142 15.43 8.76 -15.69
C THR A 142 16.52 8.04 -14.94
N ASP A 143 16.74 6.76 -15.25
CA ASP A 143 17.69 5.88 -14.57
C ASP A 143 19.12 6.42 -14.59
N ILE A 144 19.76 6.49 -13.44
CA ILE A 144 21.13 6.95 -13.30
C ILE A 144 22.02 5.93 -12.60
N PRO A 145 23.33 5.93 -12.89
CA PRO A 145 24.27 5.05 -12.21
C PRO A 145 24.43 5.41 -10.74
N LEU A 146 24.57 4.38 -9.89
CA LEU A 146 24.92 4.53 -8.49
C LEU A 146 26.44 4.57 -8.33
N GLU A 147 26.93 5.48 -7.49
CA GLU A 147 28.33 5.61 -7.17
C GLU A 147 28.61 5.28 -5.70
N ALA A 148 29.89 4.99 -5.36
CA ALA A 148 30.28 4.61 -4.00
C ALA A 148 30.39 5.79 -3.04
N HIS A 149 29.58 6.83 -3.24
CA HIS A 149 29.48 8.00 -2.36
C HIS A 149 28.05 8.56 -2.37
N GLY A 150 27.76 9.51 -1.50
CA GLY A 150 26.44 10.16 -1.43
C GLY A 150 25.38 9.33 -0.71
N LEU A 151 24.11 9.64 -0.96
CA LEU A 151 22.95 9.01 -0.33
C LEU A 151 22.08 8.34 -1.40
N LEU A 152 21.64 7.13 -1.10
CA LEU A 152 20.60 6.43 -1.82
C LEU A 152 19.39 6.29 -0.88
N LEU A 153 18.26 6.88 -1.27
CA LEU A 153 16.98 6.70 -0.59
C LEU A 153 16.26 5.52 -1.23
N VAL A 154 15.86 4.55 -0.43
CA VAL A 154 15.07 3.42 -0.89
C VAL A 154 13.80 3.33 -0.03
N ASP A 155 12.66 3.57 -0.65
CA ASP A 155 11.34 3.42 -0.06
C ASP A 155 10.56 2.37 -0.84
N SER A 156 10.13 1.32 -0.17
CA SER A 156 9.66 0.12 -0.84
C SER A 156 8.90 -0.80 0.10
N GLY A 157 8.10 -1.68 -0.44
CA GLY A 157 7.37 -2.65 0.36
C GLY A 157 6.84 -3.83 -0.45
N GLY A 158 6.22 -4.77 0.23
CA GLY A 158 5.63 -5.95 -0.39
C GLY A 158 4.29 -6.34 0.25
N HIS A 159 3.42 -6.89 -0.58
CA HIS A 159 2.24 -7.61 -0.17
C HIS A 159 2.58 -9.07 0.07
N TYR A 160 2.29 -9.55 1.26
CA TYR A 160 2.39 -10.96 1.65
C TYR A 160 1.01 -11.47 2.05
N LEU A 161 0.79 -12.78 2.03
CA LEU A 161 -0.46 -13.36 2.54
C LEU A 161 -0.76 -12.95 3.99
N GLU A 162 0.28 -12.67 4.76
CA GLU A 162 0.17 -12.30 6.18
C GLU A 162 -0.03 -10.79 6.40
N GLY A 163 0.35 -9.94 5.44
CA GLY A 163 0.24 -8.49 5.59
C GLY A 163 1.06 -7.71 4.58
N THR A 164 0.98 -6.40 4.67
CA THR A 164 1.67 -5.45 3.79
C THR A 164 2.79 -4.76 4.56
N THR A 165 3.92 -4.54 3.89
CA THR A 165 5.06 -3.79 4.42
C THR A 165 5.29 -2.51 3.64
N ASP A 166 5.93 -1.56 4.33
CA ASP A 166 6.34 -0.25 3.82
C ASP A 166 7.58 0.16 4.62
N ILE A 167 8.74 0.22 3.97
CA ILE A 167 10.03 0.40 4.63
C ILE A 167 10.89 1.40 3.85
N THR A 168 11.26 2.51 4.49
CA THR A 168 12.24 3.47 3.97
C THR A 168 13.61 3.28 4.62
N ARG A 169 14.69 3.30 3.83
CA ARG A 169 16.11 3.26 4.27
C ARG A 169 16.98 4.16 3.38
#